data_8a75e3749b2633c270031e0e429ec440
#
_entry.id   8a75e3749b2633c270031e0e429ec440
#
_cell.length_a   1.000
_cell.length_b   1.000
_cell.length_c   1.000
_cell.angle_alpha   90.00
_cell.angle_beta   90.00
_cell.angle_gamma   90.00
#
_symmetry.space_group_name_H-M   'P 1'
#
loop_
_entity.id
_entity.type
_entity.pdbx_description
1 polymer ?
#
loop_
_entity_poly.entity_id
_entity_poly.type
_entity_poly.pdbx_seq_one_letter_code
_entity_poly.pdbx_strand_id
1 'polypeptide(L)'
;MWQGKLVAPSLDLRPTAANLKHAARLRAQIVEEIKYGRFNFAEHFPDYKNLKRHQPEAAAKLRTLKEWALVWQRVSTRTLEHSTIDIYMRHLNAYWLPAFGQMVPERDAITHDMVLERLAELAVPRLDMETGKTKRALSRKTQNNILIPLRGVFELICRPPRKVVDPTDGIGNQKIQRAPPDPFAPDEVEVILHAMLKRNGPEWADYFTFSFFAGLRASEHIALRWEDVDLRSKTVLVRRSRVMTVDKDRTKTNVERTVELNDRAFAVIQRQRARTAMRGAQVFFNPNTGEPFHDEQSQRRAWTMVLRGTGVRHRAPKECRDTSVTLALMAGANPMWVALQHGHSVQVMMRDYAKWIPGADRGANLRAVNAAISGPPDSDIGVQLV
;
A
#
# COMPACT_ATOMS: atom_id res chain seq x y z
N MET A 1 35.41 -3.73 -38.60
CA MET A 1 34.62 -3.01 -37.60
C MET A 1 34.42 -3.91 -36.39
N TRP A 2 34.66 -3.40 -35.19
CA TRP A 2 34.45 -4.12 -33.91
C TRP A 2 33.34 -3.44 -33.12
N GLN A 3 32.29 -4.18 -32.75
CA GLN A 3 31.10 -3.65 -32.07
C GLN A 3 30.53 -2.37 -32.73
N GLY A 4 30.45 -2.36 -34.06
CA GLY A 4 29.93 -1.23 -34.84
C GLY A 4 30.87 -0.01 -34.99
N LYS A 5 32.07 -0.07 -34.44
CA LYS A 5 33.08 1.04 -34.51
C LYS A 5 34.31 0.59 -35.33
N LEU A 6 34.88 1.53 -36.07
CA LEU A 6 36.17 1.33 -36.71
C LEU A 6 37.27 1.41 -35.65
N VAL A 7 37.97 0.32 -35.40
CA VAL A 7 39.11 0.24 -34.48
C VAL A 7 40.35 -0.11 -35.31
N ALA A 8 41.39 0.73 -35.20
CA ALA A 8 42.64 0.57 -35.92
C ALA A 8 43.82 0.58 -34.92
N PRO A 9 44.09 -0.57 -34.24
CA PRO A 9 45.25 -0.66 -33.36
C PRO A 9 46.54 -0.66 -34.18
N SER A 10 47.57 0.07 -33.69
CA SER A 10 48.92 -0.01 -34.25
C SER A 10 49.63 -1.26 -33.74
N LEU A 11 50.42 -1.91 -34.58
CA LEU A 11 51.27 -3.04 -34.16
C LEU A 11 52.67 -2.57 -33.77
N ASP A 12 52.98 -1.25 -33.94
CA ASP A 12 54.28 -0.63 -33.71
C ASP A 12 55.47 -1.38 -34.35
N LEU A 13 55.24 -2.01 -35.50
CA LEU A 13 56.21 -2.77 -36.28
C LEU A 13 56.65 -1.95 -37.51
N ARG A 14 57.95 -1.98 -37.82
CA ARG A 14 58.43 -1.39 -39.06
C ARG A 14 57.88 -2.12 -40.26
N PRO A 15 57.52 -1.47 -41.38
CA PRO A 15 56.92 -2.05 -42.55
C PRO A 15 57.94 -2.85 -43.37
N THR A 16 58.35 -4.02 -42.88
CA THR A 16 59.17 -5.00 -43.59
C THR A 16 58.31 -6.07 -44.21
N ALA A 17 58.78 -6.77 -45.23
CA ALA A 17 58.03 -7.88 -45.87
C ALA A 17 57.64 -8.97 -44.87
N ALA A 18 58.46 -9.25 -43.86
CA ALA A 18 58.19 -10.20 -42.81
C ALA A 18 57.05 -9.72 -41.89
N ASN A 19 57.10 -8.44 -41.47
CA ASN A 19 56.10 -7.83 -40.58
C ASN A 19 54.74 -7.63 -41.27
N LEU A 20 54.72 -7.38 -42.57
CA LEU A 20 53.50 -7.34 -43.38
C LEU A 20 52.82 -8.73 -43.45
N LYS A 21 53.60 -9.83 -43.64
CA LYS A 21 53.09 -11.19 -43.56
C LYS A 21 52.55 -11.52 -42.17
N HIS A 22 53.23 -11.10 -41.11
CA HIS A 22 52.76 -11.26 -39.72
C HIS A 22 51.42 -10.53 -39.49
N ALA A 23 51.32 -9.28 -39.89
CA ALA A 23 50.08 -8.49 -39.75
C ALA A 23 48.90 -9.13 -40.53
N ALA A 24 49.17 -9.67 -41.72
CA ALA A 24 48.14 -10.37 -42.50
C ALA A 24 47.64 -11.65 -41.80
N ARG A 25 48.53 -12.43 -41.21
CA ARG A 25 48.18 -13.65 -40.43
C ARG A 25 47.38 -13.28 -39.17
N LEU A 26 47.83 -12.28 -38.40
CA LEU A 26 47.13 -11.81 -37.22
C LEU A 26 45.73 -11.29 -37.55
N ARG A 27 45.58 -10.56 -38.66
CA ARG A 27 44.29 -10.13 -39.16
C ARG A 27 43.35 -11.32 -39.50
N ALA A 28 43.86 -12.34 -40.17
CA ALA A 28 43.08 -13.54 -40.51
C ALA A 28 42.62 -14.27 -39.23
N GLN A 29 43.52 -14.45 -38.27
CA GLN A 29 43.21 -15.06 -36.99
C GLN A 29 42.12 -14.27 -36.23
N ILE A 30 42.25 -12.95 -36.12
CA ILE A 30 41.26 -12.09 -35.46
C ILE A 30 39.88 -12.18 -36.13
N VAL A 31 39.83 -12.19 -37.45
CA VAL A 31 38.58 -12.37 -38.20
C VAL A 31 37.92 -13.70 -37.88
N GLU A 32 38.69 -14.77 -37.78
CA GLU A 32 38.23 -16.10 -37.44
C GLU A 32 37.71 -16.15 -35.99
N GLU A 33 38.47 -15.61 -35.06
CA GLU A 33 38.07 -15.53 -33.63
C GLU A 33 36.79 -14.69 -33.44
N ILE A 34 36.63 -13.58 -34.16
CA ILE A 34 35.39 -12.79 -34.18
C ILE A 34 34.22 -13.64 -34.71
N LYS A 35 34.42 -14.39 -35.79
CA LYS A 35 33.38 -15.24 -36.36
C LYS A 35 32.87 -16.30 -35.40
N TYR A 36 33.74 -16.84 -34.54
CA TYR A 36 33.40 -17.86 -33.56
C TYR A 36 33.14 -17.30 -32.16
N GLY A 37 33.09 -15.98 -31.97
CA GLY A 37 32.81 -15.31 -30.70
C GLY A 37 33.90 -15.47 -29.64
N ARG A 38 35.12 -15.82 -30.01
CA ARG A 38 36.26 -16.07 -29.11
C ARG A 38 37.26 -14.92 -29.06
N PHE A 39 37.06 -13.87 -29.85
CA PHE A 39 38.00 -12.74 -29.93
C PHE A 39 38.02 -11.94 -28.62
N ASN A 40 39.21 -11.83 -28.05
CA ASN A 40 39.50 -10.97 -26.91
C ASN A 40 40.47 -9.85 -27.30
N PHE A 41 39.99 -8.61 -27.33
CA PHE A 41 40.78 -7.47 -27.77
C PHE A 41 42.02 -7.24 -26.90
N ALA A 42 41.94 -7.49 -25.59
CA ALA A 42 43.05 -7.28 -24.66
C ALA A 42 44.19 -8.28 -24.84
N GLU A 43 43.91 -9.50 -25.30
CA GLU A 43 44.92 -10.52 -25.58
C GLU A 43 45.75 -10.19 -26.80
N HIS A 44 45.10 -9.61 -27.83
CA HIS A 44 45.80 -9.27 -29.10
C HIS A 44 46.46 -7.90 -29.07
N PHE A 45 45.93 -6.94 -28.25
CA PHE A 45 46.40 -5.56 -28.21
C PHE A 45 46.47 -5.04 -26.75
N PRO A 46 47.35 -5.60 -25.89
CA PRO A 46 47.44 -5.25 -24.46
C PRO A 46 47.81 -3.79 -24.23
N ASP A 47 48.63 -3.21 -25.10
CA ASP A 47 49.16 -1.82 -24.96
C ASP A 47 48.26 -0.78 -25.65
N TYR A 48 47.09 -1.12 -26.11
CA TYR A 48 46.19 -0.17 -26.78
C TYR A 48 45.64 0.87 -25.84
N LYS A 49 45.97 2.17 -26.07
CA LYS A 49 45.66 3.31 -25.18
C LYS A 49 44.19 3.42 -24.76
N ASN A 50 43.28 2.93 -25.59
CA ASN A 50 41.85 2.94 -25.33
C ASN A 50 41.29 1.55 -24.93
N LEU A 51 42.13 0.65 -24.41
CA LEU A 51 41.78 -0.72 -24.09
C LEU A 51 40.51 -0.79 -23.20
N LYS A 52 40.40 0.08 -22.20
CA LYS A 52 39.20 0.16 -21.31
C LYS A 52 37.88 0.45 -22.03
N ARG A 53 37.92 1.08 -23.21
CA ARG A 53 36.72 1.35 -24.03
C ARG A 53 36.32 0.15 -24.90
N HIS A 54 37.21 -0.81 -25.06
CA HIS A 54 37.04 -2.00 -25.93
C HIS A 54 37.09 -3.31 -25.15
N GLN A 55 37.35 -3.25 -23.84
CA GLN A 55 37.05 -4.39 -22.98
C GLN A 55 35.52 -4.55 -22.98
N PRO A 56 34.98 -5.77 -23.12
CA PRO A 56 33.59 -5.98 -22.78
C PRO A 56 33.42 -5.46 -21.35
N GLU A 57 32.40 -4.61 -21.12
CA GLU A 57 32.03 -4.21 -19.76
C GLU A 57 32.13 -5.46 -18.91
N ALA A 58 32.96 -5.42 -17.86
CA ALA A 58 33.26 -6.59 -17.01
C ALA A 58 31.96 -7.31 -16.76
N ALA A 59 31.82 -8.53 -17.26
CA ALA A 59 30.56 -9.23 -17.46
C ALA A 59 29.67 -8.96 -16.27
N ALA A 60 28.63 -8.18 -16.48
CA ALA A 60 27.87 -7.58 -15.38
C ALA A 60 27.51 -8.73 -14.45
N LYS A 61 28.00 -8.71 -13.22
CA LYS A 61 27.87 -9.81 -12.26
C LYS A 61 26.42 -10.26 -12.28
N LEU A 62 26.17 -11.43 -12.84
CA LEU A 62 24.84 -12.01 -12.91
C LEU A 62 24.32 -12.12 -11.49
N ARG A 63 23.09 -11.69 -11.27
CA ARG A 63 22.47 -11.68 -9.96
C ARG A 63 21.35 -12.70 -9.88
N THR A 64 21.25 -13.35 -8.74
CA THR A 64 20.09 -14.17 -8.40
C THR A 64 18.84 -13.29 -8.23
N LEU A 65 17.65 -13.89 -8.31
CA LEU A 65 16.40 -13.18 -8.06
C LEU A 65 16.41 -12.56 -6.64
N LYS A 66 17.02 -13.24 -5.67
CA LYS A 66 17.17 -12.72 -4.30
C LYS A 66 18.03 -11.44 -4.28
N GLU A 67 19.14 -11.42 -4.99
CA GLU A 67 19.99 -10.22 -5.09
C GLU A 67 19.26 -9.09 -5.85
N TRP A 68 18.49 -9.40 -6.89
CA TRP A 68 17.64 -8.43 -7.58
C TRP A 68 16.54 -7.85 -6.68
N ALA A 69 15.91 -8.67 -5.82
CA ALA A 69 14.95 -8.18 -4.83
C ALA A 69 15.57 -7.17 -3.86
N LEU A 70 16.83 -7.37 -3.45
CA LEU A 70 17.55 -6.40 -2.61
C LEU A 70 17.91 -5.11 -3.38
N VAL A 71 18.22 -5.21 -4.66
CA VAL A 71 18.42 -4.02 -5.52
C VAL A 71 17.11 -3.27 -5.66
N TRP A 72 16.01 -3.98 -5.95
CA TRP A 72 14.68 -3.40 -6.07
C TRP A 72 14.25 -2.70 -4.76
N GLN A 73 14.48 -3.33 -3.59
CA GLN A 73 14.22 -2.73 -2.28
C GLN A 73 14.87 -1.34 -2.16
N ARG A 74 16.17 -1.24 -2.48
CA ARG A 74 16.92 0.03 -2.40
C ARG A 74 16.42 1.09 -3.37
N VAL A 75 16.13 0.70 -4.61
CA VAL A 75 15.65 1.65 -5.64
C VAL A 75 14.23 2.15 -5.31
N SER A 76 13.39 1.28 -4.78
CA SER A 76 11.99 1.58 -4.45
C SER A 76 11.82 2.58 -3.29
N THR A 77 12.85 2.81 -2.47
CA THR A 77 12.80 3.84 -1.41
C THR A 77 12.56 5.26 -1.94
N ARG A 78 12.79 5.50 -3.23
CA ARG A 78 12.55 6.80 -3.86
C ARG A 78 11.07 7.07 -4.15
N THR A 79 10.27 6.03 -4.30
CA THR A 79 8.88 6.11 -4.77
C THR A 79 7.87 5.49 -3.84
N LEU A 80 8.30 4.54 -3.00
CA LEU A 80 7.44 3.80 -2.09
C LEU A 80 7.75 4.15 -0.63
N GLU A 81 6.72 4.12 0.18
CA GLU A 81 6.83 4.25 1.63
C GLU A 81 7.54 3.05 2.24
N HIS A 82 8.34 3.28 3.29
CA HIS A 82 9.08 2.23 4.01
C HIS A 82 8.18 1.05 4.43
N SER A 83 7.03 1.34 5.02
CA SER A 83 6.05 0.31 5.44
C SER A 83 5.52 -0.53 4.26
N THR A 84 5.39 0.06 3.06
CA THR A 84 4.99 -0.65 1.85
C THR A 84 6.12 -1.57 1.38
N ILE A 85 7.36 -1.07 1.38
CA ILE A 85 8.54 -1.85 1.03
C ILE A 85 8.69 -3.05 1.96
N ASP A 86 8.51 -2.88 3.27
CA ASP A 86 8.59 -3.96 4.26
C ASP A 86 7.53 -5.05 4.00
N ILE A 87 6.30 -4.65 3.65
CA ILE A 87 5.24 -5.61 3.28
C ILE A 87 5.64 -6.34 2.00
N TYR A 88 6.15 -5.64 1.00
CA TYR A 88 6.54 -6.23 -0.27
C TYR A 88 7.74 -7.18 -0.13
N MET A 89 8.73 -6.80 0.67
CA MET A 89 9.87 -7.69 0.98
C MET A 89 9.44 -8.93 1.75
N ARG A 90 8.48 -8.81 2.68
CA ARG A 90 7.88 -9.98 3.34
C ARG A 90 7.16 -10.89 2.34
N HIS A 91 6.45 -10.32 1.35
CA HIS A 91 5.80 -11.11 0.30
C HIS A 91 6.84 -11.83 -0.59
N LEU A 92 7.90 -11.15 -1.01
CA LEU A 92 9.00 -11.77 -1.76
C LEU A 92 9.62 -12.92 -0.97
N ASN A 93 10.02 -12.67 0.27
CA ASN A 93 10.67 -13.65 1.14
C ASN A 93 9.79 -14.87 1.45
N ALA A 94 8.48 -14.67 1.64
CA ALA A 94 7.57 -15.74 2.04
C ALA A 94 7.08 -16.59 0.86
N TYR A 95 6.95 -16.01 -0.33
CA TYR A 95 6.23 -16.68 -1.42
C TYR A 95 7.05 -16.94 -2.68
N TRP A 96 7.98 -16.05 -3.03
CA TRP A 96 8.73 -16.13 -4.29
C TRP A 96 10.17 -16.58 -4.13
N LEU A 97 10.89 -16.03 -3.17
CA LEU A 97 12.31 -16.38 -2.97
C LEU A 97 12.56 -17.82 -2.51
N PRO A 98 11.65 -18.51 -1.78
CA PRO A 98 11.82 -19.93 -1.51
C PRO A 98 11.81 -20.79 -2.78
N ALA A 99 11.06 -20.39 -3.82
CA ALA A 99 10.99 -21.13 -5.08
C ALA A 99 12.05 -20.68 -6.10
N PHE A 100 12.25 -19.37 -6.26
CA PHE A 100 13.03 -18.80 -7.36
C PHE A 100 14.26 -18.01 -6.92
N GLY A 101 14.48 -17.85 -5.61
CA GLY A 101 15.47 -16.91 -5.08
C GLY A 101 16.91 -17.17 -5.52
N GLN A 102 17.28 -18.42 -5.79
CA GLN A 102 18.62 -18.82 -6.22
C GLN A 102 18.80 -18.80 -7.74
N MET A 103 17.71 -18.69 -8.48
CA MET A 103 17.75 -18.63 -9.94
C MET A 103 18.33 -17.29 -10.42
N VAL A 104 19.13 -17.35 -11.47
CA VAL A 104 19.70 -16.18 -12.15
C VAL A 104 18.85 -15.90 -13.38
N PRO A 105 17.99 -14.86 -13.40
CA PRO A 105 17.00 -14.67 -14.48
C PRO A 105 17.59 -14.54 -15.89
N GLU A 106 18.83 -14.08 -15.99
CA GLU A 106 19.54 -13.98 -17.28
C GLU A 106 20.05 -15.32 -17.81
N ARG A 107 20.15 -16.35 -16.96
CA ARG A 107 20.65 -17.69 -17.29
C ARG A 107 19.57 -18.76 -17.10
N ASP A 108 18.88 -18.71 -15.98
CA ASP A 108 17.88 -19.71 -15.56
C ASP A 108 16.50 -19.11 -15.85
N ALA A 109 15.92 -19.38 -17.01
CA ALA A 109 14.66 -18.76 -17.42
C ALA A 109 13.54 -19.06 -16.40
N ILE A 110 13.15 -18.05 -15.62
CA ILE A 110 11.91 -18.10 -14.85
C ILE A 110 10.77 -17.85 -15.83
N THR A 111 9.95 -18.87 -16.09
CA THR A 111 8.90 -18.79 -17.09
C THR A 111 7.57 -18.31 -16.53
N HIS A 112 6.69 -17.87 -17.41
CA HIS A 112 5.31 -17.52 -17.10
C HIS A 112 4.58 -18.68 -16.40
N ASP A 113 4.74 -19.90 -16.93
CA ASP A 113 4.09 -21.10 -16.38
C ASP A 113 4.57 -21.41 -14.97
N MET A 114 5.86 -21.26 -14.68
CA MET A 114 6.38 -21.44 -13.31
C MET A 114 5.76 -20.47 -12.31
N VAL A 115 5.48 -19.22 -12.72
CA VAL A 115 4.80 -18.24 -11.86
C VAL A 115 3.34 -18.62 -11.66
N LEU A 116 2.64 -19.08 -12.71
CA LEU A 116 1.26 -19.56 -12.62
C LEU A 116 1.14 -20.82 -11.75
N GLU A 117 2.01 -21.80 -11.92
CA GLU A 117 2.07 -23.02 -11.10
C GLU A 117 2.27 -22.66 -9.61
N ARG A 118 3.22 -21.74 -9.36
CA ARG A 118 3.43 -21.27 -7.98
C ARG A 118 2.21 -20.58 -7.38
N LEU A 119 1.48 -19.78 -8.14
CA LEU A 119 0.22 -19.18 -7.71
C LEU A 119 -0.85 -20.24 -7.43
N ALA A 120 -0.94 -21.28 -8.26
CA ALA A 120 -1.87 -22.41 -8.09
C ALA A 120 -1.55 -23.20 -6.80
N GLU A 121 -0.29 -23.49 -6.53
CA GLU A 121 0.16 -24.12 -5.27
C GLU A 121 -0.23 -23.28 -4.04
N LEU A 122 -0.10 -21.95 -4.14
CA LEU A 122 -0.44 -21.03 -3.06
C LEU A 122 -1.96 -20.87 -2.88
N ALA A 123 -2.74 -21.21 -3.88
CA ALA A 123 -4.21 -21.14 -3.88
C ALA A 123 -4.89 -22.30 -3.15
N VAL A 124 -4.15 -23.35 -2.79
CA VAL A 124 -4.66 -24.52 -2.04
C VAL A 124 -4.00 -24.62 -0.66
N PRO A 125 -4.65 -25.31 0.29
CA PRO A 125 -4.00 -25.64 1.56
C PRO A 125 -2.78 -26.52 1.33
N ARG A 126 -1.67 -26.25 2.04
CA ARG A 126 -0.42 -26.99 1.87
C ARG A 126 0.22 -27.31 3.22
N LEU A 127 0.84 -28.47 3.31
CA LEU A 127 1.60 -28.86 4.49
C LEU A 127 2.93 -28.11 4.49
N ASP A 128 3.23 -27.48 5.61
CA ASP A 128 4.55 -26.91 5.88
C ASP A 128 5.44 -28.02 6.42
N MET A 129 6.41 -28.44 5.62
CA MET A 129 7.27 -29.57 5.95
C MET A 129 8.23 -29.30 7.14
N GLU A 130 8.53 -28.01 7.40
CA GLU A 130 9.39 -27.63 8.54
C GLU A 130 8.62 -27.65 9.85
N THR A 131 7.37 -27.17 9.85
CA THR A 131 6.59 -27.02 11.08
C THR A 131 5.52 -28.09 11.27
N GLY A 132 5.28 -28.96 10.27
CA GLY A 132 4.21 -29.96 10.25
C GLY A 132 2.79 -29.36 10.26
N LYS A 133 2.65 -28.04 10.09
CA LYS A 133 1.35 -27.35 10.14
C LYS A 133 0.79 -27.12 8.74
N THR A 134 -0.52 -27.27 8.60
CA THR A 134 -1.19 -26.92 7.35
C THR A 134 -1.35 -25.42 7.22
N LYS A 135 -0.66 -24.82 6.25
CA LYS A 135 -0.85 -23.43 5.82
C LYS A 135 -2.14 -23.32 5.01
N ARG A 136 -2.96 -22.33 5.32
CA ARG A 136 -4.21 -22.08 4.60
C ARG A 136 -3.93 -21.61 3.17
N ALA A 137 -4.86 -21.89 2.27
CA ALA A 137 -4.90 -21.31 0.93
C ALA A 137 -4.86 -19.77 0.99
N LEU A 138 -4.11 -19.15 0.08
CA LEU A 138 -4.10 -17.69 -0.04
C LEU A 138 -5.39 -17.20 -0.70
N SER A 139 -5.99 -16.16 -0.11
CA SER A 139 -7.12 -15.48 -0.74
C SER A 139 -6.70 -14.83 -2.07
N ARG A 140 -7.66 -14.65 -2.99
CA ARG A 140 -7.44 -13.92 -4.27
C ARG A 140 -6.79 -12.56 -4.06
N LYS A 141 -7.21 -11.83 -3.02
CA LYS A 141 -6.61 -10.54 -2.65
C LYS A 141 -5.14 -10.67 -2.29
N THR A 142 -4.78 -11.69 -1.53
CA THR A 142 -3.38 -11.93 -1.14
C THR A 142 -2.56 -12.34 -2.36
N GLN A 143 -3.10 -13.19 -3.24
CA GLN A 143 -2.42 -13.57 -4.49
C GLN A 143 -2.15 -12.35 -5.38
N ASN A 144 -3.12 -11.45 -5.55
CA ASN A 144 -2.90 -10.19 -6.26
C ASN A 144 -1.81 -9.32 -5.59
N ASN A 145 -1.82 -9.24 -4.26
CA ASN A 145 -0.84 -8.43 -3.52
C ASN A 145 0.60 -8.96 -3.61
N ILE A 146 0.80 -10.28 -3.63
CA ILE A 146 2.14 -10.87 -3.72
C ILE A 146 2.73 -10.74 -5.13
N LEU A 147 1.89 -10.60 -6.17
CA LEU A 147 2.36 -10.33 -7.54
C LEU A 147 2.95 -8.92 -7.70
N ILE A 148 2.50 -7.94 -6.94
CA ILE A 148 2.96 -6.55 -7.07
C ILE A 148 4.48 -6.44 -6.93
N PRO A 149 5.11 -6.91 -5.84
CA PRO A 149 6.55 -6.81 -5.70
C PRO A 149 7.32 -7.68 -6.69
N LEU A 150 6.79 -8.83 -7.10
CA LEU A 150 7.43 -9.66 -8.13
C LEU A 150 7.49 -8.91 -9.47
N ARG A 151 6.39 -8.29 -9.90
CA ARG A 151 6.35 -7.43 -11.09
C ARG A 151 7.37 -6.30 -11.00
N GLY A 152 7.44 -5.62 -9.85
CA GLY A 152 8.41 -4.54 -9.66
C GLY A 152 9.87 -5.00 -9.76
N VAL A 153 10.19 -6.20 -9.29
CA VAL A 153 11.53 -6.80 -9.44
C VAL A 153 11.81 -7.12 -10.92
N PHE A 154 10.86 -7.76 -11.64
CA PHE A 154 11.04 -8.09 -13.05
C PHE A 154 11.05 -6.86 -13.95
N GLU A 155 10.27 -5.83 -13.67
CA GLU A 155 10.37 -4.53 -14.37
C GLU A 155 11.80 -3.97 -14.30
N LEU A 156 12.49 -4.15 -13.18
CA LEU A 156 13.89 -3.73 -13.04
C LEU A 156 14.85 -4.67 -13.80
N ILE A 157 14.63 -5.99 -13.77
CA ILE A 157 15.46 -6.99 -14.44
C ILE A 157 15.36 -6.85 -15.97
N CYS A 158 14.17 -6.66 -16.50
CA CYS A 158 13.91 -6.64 -17.96
C CYS A 158 14.33 -5.34 -18.65
N ARG A 159 14.89 -4.37 -17.93
CA ARG A 159 15.38 -3.11 -18.53
C ARG A 159 16.57 -3.35 -19.47
N PRO A 160 16.60 -2.70 -20.62
CA PRO A 160 17.76 -2.78 -21.52
C PRO A 160 19.08 -2.44 -20.78
N PRO A 161 20.20 -3.06 -21.16
CA PRO A 161 20.42 -3.94 -22.33
C PRO A 161 20.11 -5.43 -22.07
N ARG A 162 19.58 -5.80 -20.91
CA ARG A 162 19.27 -7.20 -20.57
C ARG A 162 18.12 -7.73 -21.43
N LYS A 163 18.25 -8.98 -21.90
CA LYS A 163 17.26 -9.67 -22.75
C LYS A 163 16.47 -10.71 -21.93
N VAL A 164 15.93 -10.28 -20.78
CA VAL A 164 15.09 -11.14 -19.95
C VAL A 164 13.63 -10.84 -20.26
N VAL A 165 12.85 -11.88 -20.48
CA VAL A 165 11.39 -11.78 -20.67
C VAL A 165 10.74 -11.70 -19.28
N ASP A 166 9.77 -10.81 -19.11
CA ASP A 166 9.03 -10.69 -17.86
C ASP A 166 8.04 -11.87 -17.72
N PRO A 167 8.25 -12.78 -16.75
CA PRO A 167 7.36 -13.92 -16.55
C PRO A 167 6.02 -13.52 -15.94
N THR A 168 5.87 -12.29 -15.51
CA THR A 168 4.62 -11.78 -14.91
C THR A 168 3.74 -11.04 -15.92
N ASP A 169 4.25 -10.84 -17.14
CA ASP A 169 3.49 -10.19 -18.20
C ASP A 169 2.26 -11.04 -18.58
N GLY A 170 1.13 -10.39 -18.81
CA GLY A 170 -0.14 -11.05 -19.09
C GLY A 170 -0.84 -11.70 -17.88
N ILE A 171 -0.20 -11.84 -16.71
CA ILE A 171 -0.88 -12.35 -15.51
C ILE A 171 -1.81 -11.25 -14.96
N GLY A 172 -3.10 -11.36 -15.23
CA GLY A 172 -4.11 -10.44 -14.72
C GLY A 172 -4.37 -10.59 -13.23
N ASN A 173 -4.85 -9.52 -12.59
CA ASN A 173 -5.35 -9.61 -11.22
C ASN A 173 -6.69 -10.36 -11.19
N GLN A 174 -6.85 -11.26 -10.24
CA GLN A 174 -8.12 -11.95 -10.01
C GLN A 174 -9.19 -10.96 -9.56
N LYS A 175 -10.41 -11.12 -10.06
CA LYS A 175 -11.58 -10.35 -9.62
C LYS A 175 -11.88 -10.66 -8.15
N ILE A 176 -12.01 -9.62 -7.34
CA ILE A 176 -12.29 -9.70 -5.91
C ILE A 176 -13.67 -9.07 -5.67
N GLN A 177 -14.57 -9.82 -5.07
CA GLN A 177 -15.80 -9.26 -4.57
C GLN A 177 -15.48 -8.46 -3.29
N ARG A 178 -15.73 -7.18 -3.32
CA ARG A 178 -15.55 -6.30 -2.16
C ARG A 178 -16.75 -6.46 -1.24
N ALA A 179 -16.50 -6.89 0.01
CA ALA A 179 -17.54 -6.84 1.02
C ALA A 179 -17.92 -5.35 1.31
N PRO A 180 -19.21 -5.04 1.38
CA PRO A 180 -19.65 -3.72 1.80
C PRO A 180 -19.20 -3.42 3.23
N PRO A 181 -19.19 -2.14 3.65
CA PRO A 181 -19.02 -1.78 5.06
C PRO A 181 -20.05 -2.52 5.94
N ASP A 182 -19.58 -2.91 7.12
CA ASP A 182 -20.36 -3.69 8.10
C ASP A 182 -20.33 -2.96 9.45
N PRO A 183 -21.03 -1.80 9.55
CA PRO A 183 -21.02 -0.96 10.73
C PRO A 183 -21.72 -1.64 11.91
N PHE A 184 -21.41 -1.17 13.12
CA PHE A 184 -22.13 -1.54 14.33
C PHE A 184 -23.45 -0.78 14.42
N ALA A 185 -24.48 -1.42 14.98
CA ALA A 185 -25.70 -0.76 15.34
C ALA A 185 -25.49 0.15 16.59
N PRO A 186 -26.31 1.19 16.80
CA PRO A 186 -26.13 2.10 17.94
C PRO A 186 -26.09 1.40 19.30
N ASP A 187 -26.95 0.41 19.53
CA ASP A 187 -26.99 -0.43 20.73
C ASP A 187 -25.74 -1.29 20.88
N GLU A 188 -25.22 -1.87 19.79
CA GLU A 188 -23.95 -2.62 19.80
C GLU A 188 -22.78 -1.71 20.23
N VAL A 189 -22.76 -0.44 19.78
CA VAL A 189 -21.73 0.55 20.18
C VAL A 189 -21.76 0.77 21.70
N GLU A 190 -22.94 0.97 22.29
CA GLU A 190 -23.06 1.19 23.74
C GLU A 190 -22.63 -0.05 24.54
N VAL A 191 -23.03 -1.24 24.10
CA VAL A 191 -22.60 -2.51 24.72
C VAL A 191 -21.07 -2.64 24.69
N ILE A 192 -20.45 -2.34 23.54
CA ILE A 192 -18.99 -2.40 23.39
C ILE A 192 -18.28 -1.39 24.31
N LEU A 193 -18.74 -0.14 24.33
CA LEU A 193 -18.11 0.91 25.12
C LEU A 193 -18.25 0.66 26.63
N HIS A 194 -19.42 0.18 27.09
CA HIS A 194 -19.63 -0.21 28.47
C HIS A 194 -18.71 -1.40 28.86
N ALA A 195 -18.64 -2.42 28.04
CA ALA A 195 -17.77 -3.56 28.29
C ALA A 195 -16.28 -3.18 28.26
N MET A 196 -15.90 -2.24 27.38
CA MET A 196 -14.55 -1.70 27.31
C MET A 196 -14.17 -0.98 28.61
N LEU A 197 -15.05 -0.12 29.10
CA LEU A 197 -14.88 0.58 30.39
C LEU A 197 -14.70 -0.40 31.55
N LYS A 198 -15.58 -1.39 31.63
CA LYS A 198 -15.59 -2.38 32.73
C LYS A 198 -14.36 -3.28 32.72
N ARG A 199 -13.87 -3.68 31.52
CA ARG A 199 -12.82 -4.67 31.39
C ARG A 199 -11.41 -4.07 31.25
N ASN A 200 -11.28 -2.99 30.51
CA ASN A 200 -10.00 -2.42 30.09
C ASN A 200 -9.74 -1.02 30.68
N GLY A 201 -10.72 -0.45 31.37
CA GLY A 201 -10.58 0.86 32.02
C GLY A 201 -10.98 2.05 31.15
N PRO A 202 -10.95 3.25 31.76
CA PRO A 202 -11.46 4.45 31.13
C PRO A 202 -10.64 4.94 29.94
N GLU A 203 -9.34 4.69 29.89
CA GLU A 203 -8.48 5.13 28.79
C GLU A 203 -8.81 4.37 27.49
N TRP A 204 -9.02 3.04 27.57
CA TRP A 204 -9.44 2.26 26.43
C TRP A 204 -10.89 2.58 26.03
N ALA A 205 -11.77 2.83 26.97
CA ALA A 205 -13.15 3.27 26.69
C ALA A 205 -13.15 4.62 25.96
N ASP A 206 -12.33 5.57 26.39
CA ASP A 206 -12.16 6.87 25.72
C ASP A 206 -11.56 6.73 24.32
N TYR A 207 -10.56 5.88 24.16
CA TYR A 207 -9.96 5.59 22.84
C TYR A 207 -11.03 5.11 21.84
N PHE A 208 -11.85 4.12 22.22
CA PHE A 208 -12.86 3.59 21.31
C PHE A 208 -14.08 4.50 21.16
N THR A 209 -14.45 5.24 22.22
CA THR A 209 -15.47 6.31 22.10
C THR A 209 -15.05 7.34 21.05
N PHE A 210 -13.81 7.81 21.10
CA PHE A 210 -13.30 8.74 20.10
C PHE A 210 -13.24 8.09 18.69
N SER A 211 -12.86 6.82 18.61
CA SER A 211 -12.85 6.09 17.33
C SER A 211 -14.25 6.01 16.68
N PHE A 212 -15.31 5.78 17.47
CA PHE A 212 -16.68 5.71 16.99
C PHE A 212 -17.27 7.08 16.64
N PHE A 213 -16.92 8.13 17.36
CA PHE A 213 -17.63 9.42 17.25
C PHE A 213 -16.84 10.52 16.53
N ALA A 214 -15.52 10.42 16.42
CA ALA A 214 -14.71 11.29 15.56
C ALA A 214 -14.40 10.65 14.18
N GLY A 215 -14.47 9.33 14.08
CA GLY A 215 -14.34 8.60 12.83
C GLY A 215 -12.98 8.73 12.12
N LEU A 216 -11.89 9.05 12.84
CA LEU A 216 -10.55 9.11 12.28
C LEU A 216 -10.06 7.71 11.85
N ARG A 217 -9.14 7.66 10.86
CA ARG A 217 -8.40 6.42 10.62
C ARG A 217 -7.54 6.08 11.83
N ALA A 218 -7.36 4.79 12.14
CA ALA A 218 -6.59 4.38 13.32
C ALA A 218 -5.19 5.00 13.38
N SER A 219 -4.50 5.09 12.23
CA SER A 219 -3.19 5.74 12.13
C SER A 219 -3.20 7.26 12.32
N GLU A 220 -4.31 7.94 11.98
CA GLU A 220 -4.54 9.37 12.24
C GLU A 220 -4.87 9.60 13.71
N HIS A 221 -5.71 8.74 14.29
CA HIS A 221 -6.13 8.80 15.67
C HIS A 221 -4.93 8.75 16.64
N ILE A 222 -4.03 7.76 16.47
CA ILE A 222 -2.85 7.61 17.34
C ILE A 222 -1.75 8.64 17.08
N ALA A 223 -1.82 9.37 15.95
CA ALA A 223 -0.89 10.45 15.60
C ALA A 223 -1.38 11.82 16.05
N LEU A 224 -2.62 11.93 16.57
CA LEU A 224 -3.21 13.20 16.98
C LEU A 224 -2.40 13.84 18.12
N ARG A 225 -2.07 15.12 17.97
CA ARG A 225 -1.31 15.90 18.94
C ARG A 225 -2.14 17.03 19.54
N TRP A 226 -1.76 17.50 20.71
CA TRP A 226 -2.44 18.61 21.39
C TRP A 226 -2.39 19.92 20.58
N GLU A 227 -1.34 20.15 19.81
CA GLU A 227 -1.23 21.30 18.90
C GLU A 227 -2.25 21.30 17.75
N ASP A 228 -2.84 20.14 17.46
CA ASP A 228 -3.86 19.95 16.42
C ASP A 228 -5.29 20.04 16.96
N VAL A 229 -5.46 20.28 18.26
CA VAL A 229 -6.77 20.34 18.92
C VAL A 229 -7.15 21.79 19.20
N ASP A 230 -8.24 22.24 18.63
CA ASP A 230 -8.88 23.53 18.99
C ASP A 230 -10.08 23.25 19.92
N LEU A 231 -9.89 23.56 21.21
CA LEU A 231 -10.92 23.37 22.22
C LEU A 231 -12.06 24.39 22.11
N ARG A 232 -11.80 25.56 21.53
CA ARG A 232 -12.80 26.62 21.39
C ARG A 232 -13.79 26.31 20.28
N SER A 233 -13.28 25.90 19.14
CA SER A 233 -14.09 25.51 17.97
C SER A 233 -14.57 24.06 18.02
N LYS A 234 -14.13 23.27 19.00
CA LYS A 234 -14.36 21.82 19.12
C LYS A 234 -13.92 21.07 17.87
N THR A 235 -12.74 21.35 17.34
CA THR A 235 -12.22 20.74 16.13
C THR A 235 -10.85 20.10 16.33
N VAL A 236 -10.50 19.17 15.46
CA VAL A 236 -9.16 18.61 15.36
C VAL A 236 -8.65 18.69 13.93
N LEU A 237 -7.39 19.13 13.75
CA LEU A 237 -6.71 19.15 12.48
C LEU A 237 -6.03 17.79 12.23
N VAL A 238 -6.50 17.05 11.25
CA VAL A 238 -5.96 15.75 10.85
C VAL A 238 -4.97 15.94 9.72
N ARG A 239 -3.69 16.02 10.05
CA ARG A 239 -2.59 16.24 9.11
C ARG A 239 -1.49 15.19 9.21
N ARG A 240 -1.50 14.34 10.23
CA ARG A 240 -0.49 13.32 10.49
C ARG A 240 -1.04 11.91 10.52
N SER A 241 -0.18 10.95 10.28
CA SER A 241 -0.46 9.54 10.52
C SER A 241 0.75 8.85 11.13
N ARG A 242 0.54 7.87 12.02
CA ARG A 242 1.60 7.07 12.64
C ARG A 242 1.55 5.64 12.16
N VAL A 243 2.69 5.16 11.66
CA VAL A 243 2.86 3.77 11.21
C VAL A 243 4.21 3.28 11.72
N MET A 244 4.23 2.18 12.47
CA MET A 244 5.47 1.57 12.99
C MET A 244 6.40 2.58 13.71
N THR A 245 5.87 3.30 14.69
CA THR A 245 6.54 4.36 15.48
C THR A 245 6.93 5.63 14.71
N VAL A 246 6.79 5.64 13.40
CA VAL A 246 7.15 6.80 12.57
C VAL A 246 5.93 7.69 12.37
N ASP A 247 6.02 8.92 12.86
CA ASP A 247 5.04 9.96 12.52
C ASP A 247 5.35 10.49 11.12
N LYS A 248 4.33 10.51 10.28
CA LYS A 248 4.38 11.08 8.94
C LYS A 248 3.60 12.38 8.95
N ASP A 249 4.23 13.46 8.50
CA ASP A 249 3.59 14.77 8.36
C ASP A 249 2.61 14.81 7.16
N ARG A 250 1.96 13.68 6.90
CA ARG A 250 0.94 13.53 5.88
C ARG A 250 -0.01 12.39 6.20
N THR A 251 -1.24 12.54 5.77
CA THR A 251 -2.27 11.50 5.81
C THR A 251 -2.11 10.53 4.63
N LYS A 252 -2.83 9.41 4.65
CA LYS A 252 -2.84 8.45 3.52
C LYS A 252 -3.28 9.07 2.19
N THR A 253 -4.08 10.12 2.22
CA THR A 253 -4.59 10.83 1.04
C THR A 253 -3.82 12.12 0.72
N ASN A 254 -2.78 12.43 1.49
CA ASN A 254 -1.98 13.65 1.37
C ASN A 254 -2.80 14.95 1.50
N VAL A 255 -4.00 14.88 2.08
CA VAL A 255 -4.89 16.04 2.26
C VAL A 255 -5.14 16.21 3.76
N GLU A 256 -4.81 17.39 4.27
CA GLU A 256 -5.18 17.81 5.61
C GLU A 256 -6.68 18.10 5.66
N ARG A 257 -7.29 17.87 6.80
CA ARG A 257 -8.68 18.22 7.03
C ARG A 257 -8.95 18.57 8.47
N THR A 258 -9.87 19.47 8.67
CA THR A 258 -10.45 19.78 9.99
C THR A 258 -11.65 18.87 10.21
N VAL A 259 -11.70 18.23 11.37
CA VAL A 259 -12.81 17.37 11.81
C VAL A 259 -13.52 18.06 12.98
N GLU A 260 -14.82 18.30 12.81
CA GLU A 260 -15.69 18.81 13.86
C GLU A 260 -16.06 17.68 14.82
N LEU A 261 -15.91 17.93 16.12
CA LEU A 261 -16.17 16.94 17.15
C LEU A 261 -17.61 17.10 17.69
N ASN A 262 -18.39 16.04 17.59
CA ASN A 262 -19.65 15.97 18.32
C ASN A 262 -19.39 15.93 19.84
N ASP A 263 -20.42 16.14 20.64
CA ASP A 263 -20.27 16.28 22.09
C ASP A 263 -19.63 15.04 22.74
N ARG A 264 -19.89 13.84 22.26
CA ARG A 264 -19.27 12.59 22.77
C ARG A 264 -17.77 12.54 22.50
N ALA A 265 -17.35 12.88 21.30
CA ALA A 265 -15.93 12.93 20.93
C ALA A 265 -15.22 14.08 21.67
N PHE A 266 -15.88 15.24 21.79
CA PHE A 266 -15.32 16.38 22.52
C PHE A 266 -15.17 16.10 24.01
N ALA A 267 -16.13 15.44 24.64
CA ALA A 267 -16.03 15.02 26.06
C ALA A 267 -14.81 14.08 26.28
N VAL A 268 -14.48 13.22 25.31
CA VAL A 268 -13.24 12.43 25.39
C VAL A 268 -12.01 13.34 25.36
N ILE A 269 -11.94 14.32 24.47
CA ILE A 269 -10.82 15.27 24.42
C ILE A 269 -10.63 16.00 25.74
N GLN A 270 -11.72 16.43 26.36
CA GLN A 270 -11.65 17.08 27.67
C GLN A 270 -11.07 16.16 28.76
N ARG A 271 -11.48 14.88 28.81
CA ARG A 271 -10.89 13.90 29.73
C ARG A 271 -9.44 13.59 29.43
N GLN A 272 -9.09 13.46 28.13
CA GLN A 272 -7.70 13.24 27.72
C GLN A 272 -6.82 14.44 28.08
N ARG A 273 -7.33 15.68 27.98
CA ARG A 273 -6.57 16.87 28.36
C ARG A 273 -6.07 16.79 29.80
N ALA A 274 -6.93 16.38 30.72
CA ALA A 274 -6.55 16.21 32.15
C ALA A 274 -5.47 15.12 32.34
N ARG A 275 -5.44 14.10 31.50
CA ARG A 275 -4.52 12.96 31.64
C ARG A 275 -3.20 13.12 30.88
N THR A 276 -3.21 13.74 29.71
CA THR A 276 -2.09 13.64 28.76
C THR A 276 -1.52 14.97 28.28
N ALA A 277 -2.20 16.11 28.50
CA ALA A 277 -1.73 17.41 28.00
C ALA A 277 -0.35 17.83 28.55
N MET A 278 -0.05 17.42 29.79
CA MET A 278 1.26 17.69 30.42
C MET A 278 2.25 16.54 30.27
N ARG A 279 1.85 15.44 29.64
CA ARG A 279 2.65 14.23 29.51
C ARG A 279 3.50 14.22 28.24
N GLY A 280 3.01 14.80 27.16
CA GLY A 280 3.69 14.83 25.87
C GLY A 280 2.82 15.44 24.78
N ALA A 281 3.31 15.38 23.55
CA ALA A 281 2.62 15.98 22.41
C ALA A 281 1.34 15.23 22.00
N GLN A 282 1.27 13.91 22.20
CA GLN A 282 0.17 13.07 21.76
C GLN A 282 -1.07 13.22 22.64
N VAL A 283 -2.24 13.17 22.03
CA VAL A 283 -3.53 13.15 22.75
C VAL A 283 -3.78 11.78 23.39
N PHE A 284 -3.45 10.71 22.68
CA PHE A 284 -3.69 9.33 23.13
C PHE A 284 -2.38 8.57 23.31
N PHE A 285 -2.25 7.92 24.46
CA PHE A 285 -1.18 6.99 24.80
C PHE A 285 -1.74 5.58 24.91
N ASN A 286 -0.89 4.57 24.68
CA ASN A 286 -1.29 3.18 24.88
C ASN A 286 -1.47 2.90 26.37
N PRO A 287 -2.69 2.57 26.83
CA PRO A 287 -2.95 2.38 28.25
C PRO A 287 -2.18 1.22 28.89
N ASN A 288 -1.74 0.23 28.07
CA ASN A 288 -1.01 -0.93 28.57
C ASN A 288 0.47 -0.63 28.84
N THR A 289 1.07 0.28 28.09
CA THR A 289 2.50 0.60 28.18
C THR A 289 2.77 1.98 28.77
N GLY A 290 1.78 2.84 28.70
CA GLY A 290 1.95 4.23 29.03
C GLY A 290 2.72 5.05 28.01
N GLU A 291 3.15 4.49 26.90
CA GLU A 291 3.92 5.14 25.85
C GLU A 291 3.02 5.51 24.64
N PRO A 292 3.46 6.39 23.74
CA PRO A 292 2.76 6.60 22.48
C PRO A 292 2.51 5.27 21.76
N PHE A 293 1.37 5.14 21.10
CA PHE A 293 1.07 3.93 20.34
C PHE A 293 2.15 3.62 19.31
N HIS A 294 2.59 2.36 19.25
CA HIS A 294 3.56 1.90 18.25
C HIS A 294 2.95 1.95 16.84
N ASP A 295 1.77 1.38 16.68
CA ASP A 295 1.03 1.30 15.43
C ASP A 295 -0.48 1.17 15.65
N GLU A 296 -1.23 1.16 14.56
CA GLU A 296 -2.68 0.98 14.57
C GLU A 296 -3.13 -0.45 14.92
N GLN A 297 -2.20 -1.39 15.11
CA GLN A 297 -2.52 -2.77 15.51
C GLN A 297 -2.60 -2.93 17.02
N SER A 298 -2.00 -1.99 17.77
CA SER A 298 -1.85 -2.07 19.23
C SER A 298 -3.20 -2.22 19.96
N GLN A 299 -4.30 -1.64 19.42
CA GLN A 299 -5.62 -1.76 20.01
C GLN A 299 -6.32 -3.11 19.75
N ARG A 300 -5.83 -3.94 18.83
CA ARG A 300 -6.53 -5.18 18.42
C ARG A 300 -6.75 -6.17 19.56
N ARG A 301 -5.78 -6.27 20.47
CA ARG A 301 -5.89 -7.22 21.59
C ARG A 301 -7.03 -6.82 22.52
N ALA A 302 -7.07 -5.55 22.96
CA ALA A 302 -8.14 -5.03 23.81
C ALA A 302 -9.51 -5.20 23.14
N TRP A 303 -9.61 -4.83 21.86
CA TRP A 303 -10.80 -4.98 21.03
C TRP A 303 -11.32 -6.42 20.97
N THR A 304 -10.47 -7.37 20.58
CA THR A 304 -10.86 -8.77 20.44
C THR A 304 -11.31 -9.38 21.77
N MET A 305 -10.63 -9.02 22.86
CA MET A 305 -10.97 -9.52 24.20
C MET A 305 -12.33 -9.00 24.68
N VAL A 306 -12.67 -7.76 24.37
CA VAL A 306 -13.97 -7.18 24.74
C VAL A 306 -15.09 -7.80 23.93
N LEU A 307 -14.96 -7.83 22.59
CA LEU A 307 -16.02 -8.40 21.74
C LEU A 307 -16.37 -9.85 22.08
N ARG A 308 -15.38 -10.67 22.44
CA ARG A 308 -15.65 -12.07 22.87
C ARG A 308 -16.57 -12.19 24.09
N GLY A 309 -16.63 -11.15 24.94
CA GLY A 309 -17.43 -11.16 26.15
C GLY A 309 -18.77 -10.43 26.04
N THR A 310 -19.11 -9.84 24.88
CA THR A 310 -20.31 -9.00 24.75
C THR A 310 -21.45 -9.68 23.99
N GLY A 311 -21.23 -10.82 23.33
CA GLY A 311 -22.21 -11.40 22.40
C GLY A 311 -22.34 -10.64 21.07
N VAL A 312 -21.73 -9.46 20.94
CA VAL A 312 -21.68 -8.70 19.69
C VAL A 312 -20.83 -9.45 18.66
N ARG A 313 -21.35 -9.58 17.44
CA ARG A 313 -20.61 -10.22 16.34
C ARG A 313 -19.26 -9.54 16.09
N HIS A 314 -18.20 -10.34 15.98
CA HIS A 314 -16.86 -9.82 15.81
C HIS A 314 -16.71 -9.10 14.44
N ARG A 315 -16.33 -7.83 14.51
CA ARG A 315 -15.90 -6.99 13.39
C ARG A 315 -14.56 -6.36 13.74
N ALA A 316 -13.79 -5.98 12.72
CA ALA A 316 -12.48 -5.36 12.95
C ALA A 316 -12.60 -3.92 13.53
N PRO A 317 -11.62 -3.41 14.28
CA PRO A 317 -11.67 -2.04 14.85
C PRO A 317 -11.88 -0.94 13.79
N LYS A 318 -11.50 -1.19 12.54
CA LYS A 318 -11.73 -0.24 11.44
C LYS A 318 -13.21 0.08 11.22
N GLU A 319 -14.12 -0.84 11.60
CA GLU A 319 -15.56 -0.63 11.46
C GLU A 319 -16.10 0.46 12.40
N CYS A 320 -15.35 0.88 13.42
CA CYS A 320 -15.70 2.08 14.23
C CYS A 320 -15.84 3.32 13.33
N ARG A 321 -14.94 3.49 12.37
CA ARG A 321 -15.00 4.59 11.41
C ARG A 321 -16.17 4.44 10.44
N ASP A 322 -16.39 3.22 9.92
CA ASP A 322 -17.51 2.95 9.04
C ASP A 322 -18.84 3.17 9.78
N THR A 323 -18.88 2.83 11.08
CA THR A 323 -20.01 3.15 11.99
C THR A 323 -20.20 4.66 12.14
N SER A 324 -19.14 5.43 12.35
CA SER A 324 -19.22 6.90 12.43
C SER A 324 -19.87 7.50 11.17
N VAL A 325 -19.45 7.04 9.99
CA VAL A 325 -20.04 7.47 8.71
C VAL A 325 -21.53 7.16 8.64
N THR A 326 -21.91 5.91 8.94
CA THR A 326 -23.30 5.48 8.81
C THR A 326 -24.22 6.13 9.84
N LEU A 327 -23.77 6.31 11.08
CA LEU A 327 -24.51 7.05 12.10
C LEU A 327 -24.80 8.48 11.68
N ALA A 328 -23.81 9.17 11.11
CA ALA A 328 -23.99 10.54 10.62
C ALA A 328 -24.99 10.61 9.46
N LEU A 329 -24.87 9.67 8.50
CA LEU A 329 -25.82 9.60 7.36
C LEU A 329 -27.24 9.27 7.82
N MET A 330 -27.41 8.30 8.72
CA MET A 330 -28.71 7.92 9.28
C MET A 330 -29.35 9.06 10.11
N ALA A 331 -28.53 9.91 10.70
CA ALA A 331 -28.99 11.13 11.38
C ALA A 331 -29.40 12.25 10.40
N GLY A 332 -29.24 12.06 9.09
CA GLY A 332 -29.58 13.05 8.06
C GLY A 332 -28.48 14.07 7.76
N ALA A 333 -27.23 13.83 8.20
CA ALA A 333 -26.14 14.73 7.88
C ALA A 333 -25.86 14.73 6.35
N ASN A 334 -25.49 15.91 5.85
CA ASN A 334 -25.18 16.07 4.43
C ASN A 334 -24.04 15.12 4.01
N PRO A 335 -24.22 14.23 3.00
CA PRO A 335 -23.22 13.26 2.59
C PRO A 335 -21.90 13.88 2.16
N MET A 336 -21.90 15.09 1.60
CA MET A 336 -20.67 15.81 1.25
C MET A 336 -19.90 16.23 2.50
N TRP A 337 -20.59 16.76 3.51
CA TRP A 337 -19.98 17.09 4.78
C TRP A 337 -19.41 15.82 5.45
N VAL A 338 -20.17 14.71 5.49
CA VAL A 338 -19.68 13.43 6.03
C VAL A 338 -18.45 12.95 5.27
N ALA A 339 -18.41 13.09 3.95
CA ALA A 339 -17.24 12.74 3.14
C ALA A 339 -16.00 13.56 3.53
N LEU A 340 -16.15 14.88 3.70
CA LEU A 340 -15.08 15.78 4.13
C LEU A 340 -14.58 15.44 5.52
N GLN A 341 -15.49 15.27 6.50
CA GLN A 341 -15.16 14.88 7.88
C GLN A 341 -14.31 13.62 7.94
N HIS A 342 -14.69 12.62 7.15
CA HIS A 342 -13.98 11.33 7.14
C HIS A 342 -12.85 11.26 6.11
N GLY A 343 -12.61 12.28 5.27
CA GLY A 343 -11.61 12.24 4.19
C GLY A 343 -11.87 11.10 3.20
N HIS A 344 -13.12 10.96 2.78
CA HIS A 344 -13.56 10.11 1.68
C HIS A 344 -13.76 10.96 0.42
N SER A 345 -13.51 10.38 -0.75
CA SER A 345 -14.03 10.98 -1.98
C SER A 345 -15.54 10.78 -2.08
N VAL A 346 -16.21 11.65 -2.81
CA VAL A 346 -17.66 11.53 -3.07
C VAL A 346 -17.99 10.18 -3.70
N GLN A 347 -17.14 9.69 -4.60
CA GLN A 347 -17.29 8.38 -5.24
C GLN A 347 -17.27 7.23 -4.21
N VAL A 348 -16.34 7.27 -3.24
CA VAL A 348 -16.30 6.29 -2.15
C VAL A 348 -17.54 6.39 -1.29
N MET A 349 -18.00 7.59 -0.97
CA MET A 349 -19.20 7.82 -0.17
C MET A 349 -20.43 7.21 -0.85
N MET A 350 -20.66 7.52 -2.11
CA MET A 350 -21.82 7.01 -2.85
C MET A 350 -21.74 5.52 -3.11
N ARG A 351 -20.57 5.00 -3.45
CA ARG A 351 -20.40 3.56 -3.71
C ARG A 351 -20.60 2.70 -2.47
N ASP A 352 -20.00 3.10 -1.33
CA ASP A 352 -19.91 2.25 -0.16
C ASP A 352 -21.03 2.50 0.86
N TYR A 353 -21.59 3.74 0.91
CA TYR A 353 -22.50 4.15 1.98
C TYR A 353 -23.88 4.62 1.51
N ALA A 354 -24.17 4.69 0.21
CA ALA A 354 -25.45 5.19 -0.32
C ALA A 354 -26.68 4.49 0.30
N LYS A 355 -26.57 3.22 0.64
CA LYS A 355 -27.69 2.44 1.22
C LYS A 355 -28.16 2.93 2.59
N TRP A 356 -27.36 3.74 3.28
CA TRP A 356 -27.74 4.36 4.57
C TRP A 356 -28.34 5.75 4.43
N ILE A 357 -28.24 6.39 3.28
CA ILE A 357 -28.80 7.71 3.01
C ILE A 357 -30.34 7.67 2.97
N PRO A 358 -30.99 6.74 2.25
CA PRO A 358 -32.45 6.68 2.17
C PRO A 358 -33.12 6.37 3.51
N GLY A 359 -32.47 5.60 4.38
CA GLY A 359 -32.98 5.27 5.72
C GLY A 359 -33.15 6.48 6.63
N ALA A 360 -32.38 7.54 6.40
CA ALA A 360 -32.47 8.80 7.15
C ALA A 360 -33.44 9.82 6.54
N ASP A 361 -33.76 9.68 5.24
CA ASP A 361 -34.54 10.67 4.50
C ASP A 361 -36.02 10.71 4.94
N ARG A 362 -36.66 9.55 5.15
CA ARG A 362 -38.08 9.41 5.52
C ARG A 362 -39.02 10.33 4.73
N GLY A 363 -38.74 10.55 3.44
CA GLY A 363 -39.48 11.44 2.56
C GLY A 363 -39.14 12.93 2.72
N ALA A 364 -38.10 13.31 3.44
CA ALA A 364 -37.70 14.71 3.63
C ALA A 364 -37.32 15.36 2.30
N ASN A 365 -36.56 14.64 1.47
CA ASN A 365 -36.19 15.14 0.14
C ASN A 365 -37.42 15.35 -0.76
N LEU A 366 -38.37 14.42 -0.75
CA LEU A 366 -39.60 14.60 -1.54
C LEU A 366 -40.44 15.78 -1.02
N ARG A 367 -40.55 15.96 0.30
CA ARG A 367 -41.22 17.16 0.87
C ARG A 367 -40.52 18.44 0.48
N ALA A 368 -39.20 18.49 0.51
CA ALA A 368 -38.42 19.65 0.07
C ALA A 368 -38.62 19.95 -1.41
N VAL A 369 -38.60 18.92 -2.26
CA VAL A 369 -38.92 19.07 -3.68
C VAL A 369 -40.36 19.61 -3.90
N ASN A 370 -41.32 18.97 -3.23
CA ASN A 370 -42.72 19.42 -3.32
C ASN A 370 -42.88 20.88 -2.85
N ALA A 371 -42.21 21.26 -1.75
CA ALA A 371 -42.23 22.65 -1.28
C ALA A 371 -41.60 23.63 -2.30
N ALA A 372 -40.55 23.21 -2.99
CA ALA A 372 -39.87 24.05 -3.99
C ALA A 372 -40.65 24.21 -5.31
N ILE A 373 -41.44 23.19 -5.68
CA ILE A 373 -42.21 23.16 -6.91
C ILE A 373 -43.69 23.54 -6.69
N SER A 374 -44.15 23.64 -5.44
CA SER A 374 -45.49 24.18 -5.13
C SER A 374 -45.45 25.68 -5.48
N GLY A 375 -45.92 25.99 -6.65
CA GLY A 375 -46.24 27.38 -7.05
C GLY A 375 -47.25 27.99 -6.07
N PRO A 376 -47.52 29.30 -6.14
CA PRO A 376 -48.62 29.89 -5.37
C PRO A 376 -49.90 29.07 -5.65
N PRO A 377 -50.76 28.88 -4.62
CA PRO A 377 -51.98 28.11 -4.80
C PRO A 377 -52.74 28.66 -6.01
N ASP A 378 -53.22 27.76 -6.88
CA ASP A 378 -54.06 28.08 -8.05
C ASP A 378 -55.27 28.93 -7.63
N SER A 379 -55.04 30.23 -7.46
CA SER A 379 -56.07 31.25 -7.56
C SER A 379 -56.00 31.76 -8.98
N ASP A 380 -57.04 31.42 -9.76
CA ASP A 380 -57.33 31.93 -11.08
C ASP A 380 -56.63 31.27 -12.30
N ILE A 381 -56.85 30.01 -12.52
CA ILE A 381 -57.05 29.54 -13.89
C ILE A 381 -58.57 29.33 -14.08
N GLY A 382 -59.25 30.42 -14.35
CA GLY A 382 -60.60 30.35 -14.84
C GLY A 382 -60.63 29.73 -16.23
N VAL A 383 -60.90 28.42 -16.28
CA VAL A 383 -61.27 27.78 -17.56
C VAL A 383 -62.68 28.19 -17.87
N GLN A 384 -62.81 29.22 -18.66
CA GLN A 384 -64.03 29.45 -19.41
C GLN A 384 -64.18 28.37 -20.50
N LEU A 385 -64.98 27.35 -20.22
CA LEU A 385 -65.49 26.47 -21.25
C LEU A 385 -66.51 27.23 -22.08
N VAL A 386 -66.24 27.49 -23.37
CA VAL A 386 -67.19 27.83 -24.40
C VAL A 386 -67.49 26.57 -25.18
#